data_ee3beef99cff5636d2a1db35ec90e33e
#
_entry.id   ee3beef99cff5636d2a1db35ec90e33e
#
_cell.length_a   1.000
_cell.length_b   1.000
_cell.length_c   1.000
_cell.angle_alpha   90.00
_cell.angle_beta   90.00
_cell.angle_gamma   90.00
#
_symmetry.space_group_name_H-M   'P 1'
#
loop_
_entity.id
_entity.type
_entity.pdbx_description
1 polymer ?
#
loop_
_entity_poly.entity_id
_entity_poly.type
_entity_poly.pdbx_seq_one_letter_code
_entity_poly.pdbx_strand_id
1 'polypeptide(L)'
;MSADLRRKIIDRCREWGIEMVGFASADSWDDPPFEPFPPQEFRPKAIFPGCRTVVVLGLPVTLPILETSPSIWYKELYMNLNAQLDERAYQLSELLNRMGHASAYVPRDGYGSVEVLVDNPYAFFSHRHAAYLAGLGTFGLNNMLLTKEHGPRVRFVSVFTTAEIPSGKPMERSLCIRCNRCIKACPVQAIGDVDYPNASIDKVRCSKRSIDLKKHHRSPCGICIKVCPVGEDRKLFARKDMGLYDGPDKDPQLFAAWEHVRKYGST
;
A
#
# COMPACT_ATOMS: atom_id res chain seq x y z
N MET A 1 28.10 -8.88 10.16
CA MET A 1 27.01 -8.51 11.13
C MET A 1 25.78 -7.93 10.43
N SER A 2 25.84 -6.83 9.71
CA SER A 2 24.63 -6.19 9.12
C SER A 2 23.95 -7.00 8.01
N ALA A 3 24.71 -7.65 7.12
CA ALA A 3 24.16 -8.54 6.09
C ALA A 3 23.54 -9.82 6.66
N ASP A 4 24.09 -10.35 7.78
CA ASP A 4 23.53 -11.48 8.48
C ASP A 4 22.19 -11.13 9.17
N LEU A 5 22.10 -9.95 9.77
CA LEU A 5 20.85 -9.45 10.36
C LEU A 5 19.77 -9.29 9.27
N ARG A 6 20.14 -8.73 8.11
CA ARG A 6 19.22 -8.61 6.97
C ARG A 6 18.66 -9.97 6.56
N ARG A 7 19.51 -10.98 6.43
CA ARG A 7 19.09 -12.35 6.09
C ARG A 7 18.15 -12.92 7.16
N LYS A 8 18.49 -12.82 8.44
CA LYS A 8 17.65 -13.29 9.56
C LYS A 8 16.26 -12.66 9.54
N ILE A 9 16.15 -11.37 9.24
CA ILE A 9 14.84 -10.68 9.12
C ILE A 9 14.06 -11.25 7.95
N ILE A 10 14.68 -11.41 6.77
CA ILE A 10 14.01 -11.95 5.58
C ILE A 10 13.53 -13.38 5.85
N ASP A 11 14.35 -14.22 6.42
CA ASP A 11 14.01 -15.63 6.71
C ASP A 11 12.85 -15.69 7.71
N ARG A 12 12.89 -14.87 8.78
CA ARG A 12 11.78 -14.78 9.73
C ARG A 12 10.49 -14.31 9.10
N CYS A 13 10.54 -13.31 8.21
CA CYS A 13 9.37 -12.83 7.51
C CYS A 13 8.79 -13.91 6.57
N ARG A 14 9.62 -14.68 5.89
CA ARG A 14 9.19 -15.83 5.07
C ARG A 14 8.49 -16.90 5.90
N GLU A 15 9.01 -17.23 7.08
CA GLU A 15 8.34 -18.15 8.01
C GLU A 15 6.94 -17.67 8.40
N TRP A 16 6.71 -16.37 8.41
CA TRP A 16 5.40 -15.75 8.65
C TRP A 16 4.54 -15.60 7.39
N GLY A 17 5.01 -16.10 6.23
CA GLY A 17 4.32 -15.97 4.95
C GLY A 17 4.41 -14.56 4.33
N ILE A 18 5.36 -13.73 4.78
CA ILE A 18 5.64 -12.41 4.20
C ILE A 18 6.86 -12.52 3.30
N GLU A 19 6.62 -12.55 1.99
CA GLU A 19 7.70 -12.62 0.99
C GLU A 19 8.24 -11.23 0.61
N MET A 20 7.40 -10.19 0.74
CA MET A 20 7.77 -8.83 0.36
C MET A 20 8.35 -8.09 1.56
N VAL A 21 9.68 -8.03 1.60
CA VAL A 21 10.46 -7.36 2.64
C VAL A 21 11.45 -6.40 2.01
N GLY A 22 11.44 -5.15 2.43
CA GLY A 22 12.36 -4.11 1.95
C GLY A 22 13.05 -3.38 3.10
N PHE A 23 14.16 -2.73 2.77
CA PHE A 23 14.97 -1.98 3.73
C PHE A 23 15.32 -0.64 3.11
N ALA A 24 14.99 0.46 3.79
CA ALA A 24 15.34 1.80 3.37
C ALA A 24 16.24 2.46 4.45
N SER A 25 17.32 3.11 4.03
CA SER A 25 18.11 3.92 4.95
C SER A 25 17.29 5.11 5.43
N ALA A 26 17.29 5.42 6.71
CA ALA A 26 16.65 6.63 7.24
C ALA A 26 17.26 7.92 6.66
N ASP A 27 18.53 7.88 6.25
CA ASP A 27 19.22 9.02 5.61
C ASP A 27 18.65 9.35 4.23
N SER A 28 18.00 8.39 3.54
CA SER A 28 17.36 8.64 2.25
C SER A 28 16.16 9.61 2.31
N TRP A 29 15.68 9.95 3.51
CA TRP A 29 14.67 11.00 3.69
C TRP A 29 15.27 12.40 3.81
N ASP A 30 16.56 12.52 4.11
CA ASP A 30 17.25 13.81 4.24
C ASP A 30 17.60 14.40 2.87
N ASP A 31 17.87 13.51 1.88
CA ASP A 31 18.07 13.85 0.46
C ASP A 31 17.03 13.11 -0.39
N PRO A 32 15.78 13.61 -0.46
CA PRO A 32 14.72 12.91 -1.16
C PRO A 32 14.92 12.90 -2.68
N PRO A 33 14.55 11.80 -3.36
CA PRO A 33 14.78 11.62 -4.80
C PRO A 33 13.85 12.50 -5.68
N PHE A 34 12.88 13.18 -5.09
CA PHE A 34 11.93 14.08 -5.77
C PHE A 34 11.22 15.00 -4.78
N GLU A 35 10.66 16.09 -5.30
CA GLU A 35 9.78 17.01 -4.55
C GLU A 35 8.41 17.14 -5.28
N PRO A 36 7.28 17.29 -4.54
CA PRO A 36 7.17 17.30 -3.08
C PRO A 36 7.36 15.92 -2.45
N PHE A 37 7.98 15.88 -1.28
CA PHE A 37 8.21 14.68 -0.47
C PHE A 37 7.53 14.86 0.90
N PRO A 38 7.34 13.81 1.73
CA PRO A 38 6.76 13.95 3.06
C PRO A 38 7.47 15.02 3.89
N PRO A 39 6.72 15.94 4.54
CA PRO A 39 7.28 16.97 5.39
C PRO A 39 8.23 16.41 6.46
N GLN A 40 9.14 17.24 6.96
CA GLN A 40 10.22 16.80 7.83
C GLN A 40 9.71 16.12 9.10
N GLU A 41 8.63 16.62 9.70
CA GLU A 41 8.00 16.05 10.90
C GLU A 41 7.43 14.64 10.71
N PHE A 42 7.18 14.21 9.46
CA PHE A 42 6.71 12.87 9.11
C PHE A 42 7.84 11.93 8.64
N ARG A 43 9.10 12.32 8.82
CA ARG A 43 10.27 11.52 8.43
C ARG A 43 10.75 10.64 9.59
N PRO A 44 11.40 9.49 9.29
CA PRO A 44 11.75 8.50 10.32
C PRO A 44 12.52 9.06 11.50
N LYS A 45 13.54 9.92 11.26
CA LYS A 45 14.39 10.46 12.32
C LYS A 45 13.67 11.49 13.19
N ALA A 46 12.65 12.19 12.66
CA ALA A 46 11.84 13.11 13.45
C ALA A 46 10.87 12.37 14.37
N ILE A 47 10.35 11.21 13.92
CA ILE A 47 9.41 10.38 14.67
C ILE A 47 10.15 9.48 15.68
N PHE A 48 11.26 8.89 15.28
CA PHE A 48 12.07 7.97 16.09
C PHE A 48 13.55 8.38 16.00
N PRO A 49 14.01 9.29 16.89
CA PRO A 49 15.41 9.71 16.95
C PRO A 49 16.34 8.51 17.09
N GLY A 50 17.40 8.47 16.30
CA GLY A 50 18.30 7.32 16.23
C GLY A 50 17.90 6.25 15.21
N CYS A 51 16.77 6.40 14.49
CA CYS A 51 16.43 5.54 13.37
C CYS A 51 17.55 5.51 12.33
N ARG A 52 18.01 4.31 11.98
CA ARG A 52 19.00 4.06 10.92
C ARG A 52 18.39 3.39 9.71
N THR A 53 17.48 2.45 9.96
CA THR A 53 16.81 1.69 8.90
C THR A 53 15.30 1.65 9.13
N VAL A 54 14.56 1.77 8.05
CA VAL A 54 13.12 1.48 7.99
C VAL A 54 12.95 0.13 7.29
N VAL A 55 12.48 -0.88 8.03
CA VAL A 55 12.11 -2.18 7.46
C VAL A 55 10.66 -2.10 7.00
N VAL A 56 10.39 -2.50 5.78
CA VAL A 56 9.05 -2.48 5.17
C VAL A 56 8.58 -3.88 4.89
N LEU A 57 7.39 -4.22 5.37
CA LEU A 57 6.72 -5.48 5.11
C LEU A 57 5.51 -5.23 4.21
N GLY A 58 5.26 -6.12 3.24
CA GLY A 58 4.14 -6.04 2.33
C GLY A 58 3.34 -7.34 2.25
N LEU A 59 2.00 -7.22 2.26
CA LEU A 59 1.08 -8.32 1.99
C LEU A 59 0.24 -8.02 0.75
N PRO A 60 0.04 -9.01 -0.14
CA PRO A 60 -0.77 -8.84 -1.33
C PRO A 60 -2.26 -8.75 -0.98
N VAL A 61 -2.97 -7.89 -1.71
CA VAL A 61 -4.43 -7.82 -1.71
C VAL A 61 -4.95 -8.76 -2.79
N THR A 62 -5.53 -9.87 -2.40
CA THR A 62 -6.01 -10.94 -3.28
C THR A 62 -6.99 -10.40 -4.33
N LEU A 63 -6.63 -10.55 -5.61
CA LEU A 63 -7.37 -9.98 -6.73
C LEU A 63 -8.84 -10.44 -6.79
N PRO A 64 -9.19 -11.74 -6.67
CA PRO A 64 -10.60 -12.18 -6.74
C PRO A 64 -11.53 -11.52 -5.71
N ILE A 65 -11.04 -11.25 -4.51
CA ILE A 65 -11.84 -10.53 -3.50
C ILE A 65 -11.88 -9.03 -3.82
N LEU A 66 -10.76 -8.45 -4.23
CA LEU A 66 -10.70 -7.04 -4.63
C LEU A 66 -11.65 -6.73 -5.80
N GLU A 67 -11.87 -7.67 -6.72
CA GLU A 67 -12.78 -7.51 -7.86
C GLU A 67 -14.23 -7.20 -7.43
N THR A 68 -14.63 -7.65 -6.26
CA THR A 68 -15.94 -7.33 -5.68
C THR A 68 -16.03 -5.89 -5.16
N SER A 69 -14.91 -5.16 -5.08
CA SER A 69 -14.85 -3.82 -4.46
C SER A 69 -15.71 -2.78 -5.23
N PRO A 70 -16.30 -1.80 -4.52
CA PRO A 70 -16.38 -1.70 -3.07
C PRO A 70 -17.44 -2.66 -2.50
N SER A 71 -17.07 -3.48 -1.54
CA SER A 71 -17.93 -4.50 -0.92
C SER A 71 -17.55 -4.77 0.53
N ILE A 72 -18.46 -5.42 1.26
CA ILE A 72 -18.15 -5.89 2.62
C ILE A 72 -17.02 -6.93 2.61
N TRP A 73 -16.97 -7.80 1.60
CA TRP A 73 -15.92 -8.83 1.50
C TRP A 73 -14.53 -8.19 1.32
N TYR A 74 -14.42 -7.18 0.44
CA TYR A 74 -13.16 -6.45 0.30
C TYR A 74 -12.79 -5.68 1.57
N LYS A 75 -13.77 -5.09 2.26
CA LYS A 75 -13.55 -4.43 3.55
C LYS A 75 -12.99 -5.41 4.58
N GLU A 76 -13.55 -6.62 4.70
CA GLU A 76 -13.05 -7.63 5.64
C GLU A 76 -11.64 -8.13 5.27
N LEU A 77 -11.35 -8.34 3.98
CA LEU A 77 -9.99 -8.62 3.52
C LEU A 77 -9.02 -7.51 3.93
N TYR A 78 -9.40 -6.25 3.70
CA TYR A 78 -8.60 -5.09 4.06
C TYR A 78 -8.29 -5.04 5.55
N MET A 79 -9.28 -5.26 6.40
CA MET A 79 -9.12 -5.30 7.86
C MET A 79 -8.21 -6.45 8.31
N ASN A 80 -8.39 -7.62 7.73
CA ASN A 80 -7.58 -8.81 8.03
C ASN A 80 -6.11 -8.59 7.67
N LEU A 81 -5.82 -8.11 6.46
CA LEU A 81 -4.44 -7.82 6.03
C LEU A 81 -3.77 -6.76 6.91
N ASN A 82 -4.53 -5.74 7.32
CA ASN A 82 -4.04 -4.71 8.22
C ASN A 82 -3.66 -5.27 9.60
N ALA A 83 -4.53 -6.12 10.16
CA ALA A 83 -4.27 -6.75 11.45
C ALA A 83 -3.02 -7.65 11.40
N GLN A 84 -2.89 -8.46 10.34
CA GLN A 84 -1.70 -9.30 10.14
C GLN A 84 -0.43 -8.46 10.00
N LEU A 85 -0.46 -7.37 9.22
CA LEU A 85 0.69 -6.49 9.05
C LEU A 85 1.13 -5.85 10.37
N ASP A 86 0.20 -5.33 11.17
CA ASP A 86 0.51 -4.73 12.47
C ASP A 86 1.10 -5.76 13.43
N GLU A 87 0.51 -6.96 13.49
CA GLU A 87 1.02 -8.06 14.31
C GLU A 87 2.45 -8.44 13.94
N ARG A 88 2.73 -8.62 12.65
CA ARG A 88 4.07 -9.01 12.18
C ARG A 88 5.08 -7.88 12.35
N ALA A 89 4.68 -6.64 12.15
CA ALA A 89 5.55 -5.49 12.39
C ALA A 89 5.89 -5.35 13.88
N TYR A 90 4.91 -5.55 14.78
CA TYR A 90 5.14 -5.60 16.22
C TYR A 90 6.09 -6.73 16.60
N GLN A 91 5.85 -7.97 16.13
CA GLN A 91 6.72 -9.12 16.40
C GLN A 91 8.15 -8.89 15.90
N LEU A 92 8.30 -8.25 14.72
CA LEU A 92 9.62 -7.91 14.18
C LEU A 92 10.32 -6.85 15.05
N SER A 93 9.60 -5.82 15.50
CA SER A 93 10.18 -4.81 16.39
C SER A 93 10.65 -5.42 17.71
N GLU A 94 9.88 -6.35 18.30
CA GLU A 94 10.25 -7.07 19.52
C GLU A 94 11.46 -7.99 19.31
N LEU A 95 11.54 -8.65 18.14
CA LEU A 95 12.72 -9.44 17.80
C LEU A 95 13.99 -8.59 17.77
N LEU A 96 13.92 -7.43 17.11
CA LEU A 96 15.05 -6.50 17.01
C LEU A 96 15.42 -5.90 18.37
N ASN A 97 14.43 -5.55 19.20
CA ASN A 97 14.62 -5.07 20.56
C ASN A 97 15.40 -6.09 21.41
N ARG A 98 15.02 -7.38 21.35
CA ARG A 98 15.73 -8.48 22.05
C ARG A 98 17.17 -8.70 21.55
N MET A 99 17.45 -8.29 20.32
CA MET A 99 18.79 -8.32 19.74
C MET A 99 19.63 -7.07 20.08
N GLY A 100 19.11 -6.15 20.91
CA GLY A 100 19.78 -4.93 21.32
C GLY A 100 19.64 -3.76 20.34
N HIS A 101 18.73 -3.84 19.37
CA HIS A 101 18.44 -2.76 18.43
C HIS A 101 17.11 -2.12 18.79
N ALA A 102 17.11 -0.92 19.37
CA ALA A 102 15.88 -0.20 19.69
C ALA A 102 15.02 -0.07 18.41
N SER A 103 13.78 -0.55 18.50
CA SER A 103 12.89 -0.65 17.34
C SER A 103 11.44 -0.41 17.73
N ALA A 104 10.67 0.18 16.81
CA ALA A 104 9.26 0.45 16.98
C ALA A 104 8.50 0.16 15.69
N TYR A 105 7.39 -0.57 15.79
CA TYR A 105 6.51 -0.71 14.64
C TYR A 105 5.72 0.58 14.41
N VAL A 106 5.40 0.84 13.15
CA VAL A 106 4.58 1.98 12.73
C VAL A 106 3.25 1.42 12.25
N PRO A 107 2.11 1.74 12.90
CA PRO A 107 0.82 1.18 12.51
C PRO A 107 0.47 1.53 11.06
N ARG A 108 -0.10 0.57 10.31
CA ARG A 108 -0.40 0.67 8.86
C ARG A 108 -1.32 1.83 8.46
N ASP A 109 -2.13 2.34 9.39
CA ASP A 109 -3.03 3.48 9.18
C ASP A 109 -2.76 4.56 10.27
N GLY A 110 -1.75 5.37 10.07
CA GLY A 110 -1.27 6.37 11.04
C GLY A 110 -2.09 7.66 11.08
N TYR A 111 -3.42 7.60 10.92
CA TYR A 111 -4.32 8.75 10.95
C TYR A 111 -5.57 8.54 11.84
N GLY A 112 -5.66 7.39 12.53
CA GLY A 112 -6.76 7.06 13.44
C GLY A 112 -8.08 6.76 12.72
N SER A 113 -8.65 7.69 12.00
CA SER A 113 -9.89 7.48 11.23
C SER A 113 -9.87 8.20 9.87
N VAL A 114 -10.65 7.71 8.91
CA VAL A 114 -10.69 8.28 7.55
C VAL A 114 -11.26 9.69 7.52
N GLU A 115 -12.02 10.08 8.52
CA GLU A 115 -12.60 11.42 8.68
C GLU A 115 -11.51 12.47 8.87
N VAL A 116 -10.46 12.15 9.61
CA VAL A 116 -9.31 13.05 9.83
C VAL A 116 -8.64 13.43 8.51
N LEU A 117 -8.66 12.55 7.51
CA LEU A 117 -8.02 12.79 6.21
C LEU A 117 -8.74 13.85 5.36
N VAL A 118 -9.92 14.33 5.76
CA VAL A 118 -10.61 15.44 5.06
C VAL A 118 -9.94 16.76 5.39
N ASP A 119 -9.57 16.96 6.66
CA ASP A 119 -8.98 18.21 7.16
C ASP A 119 -7.43 18.12 7.14
N ASN A 120 -6.89 16.94 7.44
CA ASN A 120 -5.46 16.68 7.41
C ASN A 120 -5.16 15.41 6.56
N PRO A 121 -4.90 15.54 5.24
CA PRO A 121 -4.78 14.41 4.33
C PRO A 121 -3.42 13.69 4.41
N TYR A 122 -2.84 13.58 5.60
CA TYR A 122 -1.58 12.92 5.88
C TYR A 122 -1.72 11.92 7.02
N ALA A 123 -1.08 10.75 6.88
CA ALA A 123 -0.74 9.90 8.00
C ALA A 123 0.59 10.39 8.61
N PHE A 124 0.84 10.13 9.89
CA PHE A 124 2.09 10.58 10.51
C PHE A 124 3.35 9.93 9.93
N PHE A 125 3.20 8.86 9.13
CA PHE A 125 4.27 8.24 8.36
C PHE A 125 3.77 7.64 7.06
N SER A 126 4.59 7.66 6.01
CA SER A 126 4.23 7.14 4.70
C SER A 126 4.95 5.82 4.37
N HIS A 127 4.28 4.68 4.62
CA HIS A 127 4.77 3.35 4.24
C HIS A 127 5.06 3.21 2.74
N ARG A 128 4.34 3.94 1.87
CA ARG A 128 4.56 3.91 0.42
C ARG A 128 5.89 4.54 0.03
N HIS A 129 6.28 5.66 0.69
CA HIS A 129 7.60 6.25 0.47
C HIS A 129 8.71 5.33 1.00
N ALA A 130 8.49 4.71 2.17
CA ALA A 130 9.42 3.71 2.69
C ALA A 130 9.61 2.54 1.72
N ALA A 131 8.52 2.00 1.17
CA ALA A 131 8.56 0.93 0.18
C ALA A 131 9.22 1.36 -1.14
N TYR A 132 9.01 2.62 -1.59
CA TYR A 132 9.70 3.19 -2.74
C TYR A 132 11.22 3.28 -2.50
N LEU A 133 11.64 3.86 -1.38
CA LEU A 133 13.06 4.00 -1.03
C LEU A 133 13.74 2.64 -0.80
N ALA A 134 12.97 1.64 -0.35
CA ALA A 134 13.43 0.26 -0.22
C ALA A 134 13.54 -0.49 -1.56
N GLY A 135 13.11 0.11 -2.69
CA GLY A 135 13.16 -0.49 -4.01
C GLY A 135 12.06 -1.54 -4.27
N LEU A 136 10.96 -1.53 -3.52
CA LEU A 136 9.87 -2.49 -3.67
C LEU A 136 8.92 -2.15 -4.83
N GLY A 137 9.00 -0.93 -5.38
CA GLY A 137 8.14 -0.51 -6.46
C GLY A 137 8.26 0.97 -6.81
N THR A 138 7.35 1.44 -7.67
CA THR A 138 7.27 2.84 -8.11
C THR A 138 5.86 3.39 -7.95
N PHE A 139 5.73 4.70 -7.80
CA PHE A 139 4.40 5.33 -7.73
C PHE A 139 3.69 5.30 -9.09
N GLY A 140 2.38 5.05 -9.07
CA GLY A 140 1.52 5.17 -10.24
C GLY A 140 0.64 6.40 -10.20
N LEU A 141 -0.06 6.68 -11.31
CA LEU A 141 -1.04 7.78 -11.44
C LEU A 141 -2.10 7.76 -10.33
N ASN A 142 -2.44 6.58 -9.81
CA ASN A 142 -3.37 6.42 -8.69
C ASN A 142 -2.75 6.67 -7.31
N ASN A 143 -1.53 7.22 -7.26
CA ASN A 143 -0.76 7.48 -6.03
C ASN A 143 -0.55 6.23 -5.16
N MET A 144 -0.69 5.03 -5.74
CA MET A 144 -0.32 3.79 -5.08
C MET A 144 1.11 3.41 -5.46
N LEU A 145 1.81 2.70 -4.57
CA LEU A 145 3.05 2.05 -4.93
C LEU A 145 2.70 0.79 -5.74
N LEU A 146 3.24 0.70 -6.95
CA LEU A 146 3.11 -0.45 -7.83
C LEU A 146 4.31 -1.36 -7.65
N THR A 147 4.07 -2.62 -7.33
CA THR A 147 5.10 -3.66 -7.33
C THR A 147 5.06 -4.46 -8.63
N LYS A 148 6.13 -5.14 -8.96
CA LYS A 148 6.20 -5.98 -10.17
C LYS A 148 5.22 -7.16 -10.08
N GLU A 149 5.16 -7.79 -8.90
CA GLU A 149 4.39 -9.00 -8.66
C GLU A 149 2.88 -8.71 -8.59
N HIS A 150 2.49 -7.64 -7.89
CA HIS A 150 1.09 -7.38 -7.55
C HIS A 150 0.56 -6.02 -8.03
N GLY A 151 1.38 -5.23 -8.76
CA GLY A 151 0.98 -3.86 -9.09
C GLY A 151 0.62 -3.07 -7.82
N PRO A 152 -0.50 -2.32 -7.82
CA PRO A 152 -0.93 -1.54 -6.64
C PRO A 152 -1.66 -2.37 -5.57
N ARG A 153 -1.74 -3.69 -5.74
CA ARG A 153 -2.49 -4.61 -4.85
C ARG A 153 -1.61 -5.13 -3.72
N VAL A 154 -1.01 -4.21 -2.97
CA VAL A 154 -0.19 -4.49 -1.78
C VAL A 154 -0.53 -3.53 -0.66
N ARG A 155 -0.58 -4.04 0.56
CA ARG A 155 -0.61 -3.24 1.77
C ARG A 155 0.76 -3.30 2.42
N PHE A 156 1.23 -2.17 2.96
CA PHE A 156 2.54 -2.05 3.59
C PHE A 156 2.42 -1.62 5.05
N VAL A 157 3.39 -2.07 5.85
CA VAL A 157 3.66 -1.61 7.21
C VAL A 157 5.16 -1.39 7.36
N SER A 158 5.60 -0.63 8.35
CA SER A 158 7.02 -0.33 8.57
C SER A 158 7.43 -0.55 10.02
N VAL A 159 8.72 -0.86 10.20
CA VAL A 159 9.39 -0.91 11.51
C VAL A 159 10.59 0.02 11.45
N PHE A 160 10.68 0.96 12.38
CA PHE A 160 11.86 1.78 12.61
C PHE A 160 12.84 1.02 13.49
N THR A 161 14.13 1.09 13.18
CA THR A 161 15.17 0.46 13.99
C THR A 161 16.47 1.26 14.01
N THR A 162 17.17 1.18 15.13
CA THR A 162 18.55 1.70 15.24
C THR A 162 19.59 0.77 14.59
N ALA A 163 19.18 -0.42 14.18
CA ALA A 163 20.07 -1.33 13.43
C ALA A 163 20.42 -0.70 12.07
N GLU A 164 21.71 -0.75 11.73
CA GLU A 164 22.18 -0.38 10.40
C GLU A 164 22.14 -1.62 9.50
N ILE A 165 21.19 -1.64 8.57
CA ILE A 165 20.94 -2.78 7.67
C ILE A 165 21.13 -2.32 6.23
N PRO A 166 21.80 -3.11 5.36
CA PRO A 166 21.97 -2.76 3.95
C PRO A 166 20.63 -2.47 3.29
N SER A 167 20.48 -1.24 2.77
CA SER A 167 19.23 -0.76 2.15
C SER A 167 19.14 -1.13 0.67
N GLY A 168 17.91 -1.21 0.16
CA GLY A 168 17.60 -1.19 -1.26
C GLY A 168 17.86 0.19 -1.86
N LYS A 169 17.61 0.28 -3.18
CA LYS A 169 17.61 1.55 -3.92
C LYS A 169 16.30 1.69 -4.68
N PRO A 170 15.78 2.90 -4.85
CA PRO A 170 14.62 3.13 -5.71
C PRO A 170 14.81 2.54 -7.11
N MET A 171 13.73 2.04 -7.69
CA MET A 171 13.74 1.53 -9.05
C MET A 171 13.88 2.69 -10.05
N GLU A 172 14.74 2.53 -11.06
CA GLU A 172 14.97 3.55 -12.09
C GLU A 172 13.79 3.69 -13.07
N ARG A 173 13.12 2.57 -13.37
CA ARG A 173 12.01 2.54 -14.35
C ARG A 173 10.67 2.50 -13.65
N SER A 174 9.77 3.40 -14.06
CA SER A 174 8.38 3.38 -13.61
C SER A 174 7.68 2.09 -14.06
N LEU A 175 6.95 1.47 -13.15
CA LEU A 175 6.06 0.35 -13.44
C LEU A 175 4.70 0.83 -14.00
N CYS A 176 4.35 2.10 -13.83
CA CYS A 176 3.12 2.67 -14.36
C CYS A 176 3.21 2.83 -15.87
N ILE A 177 2.36 2.13 -16.61
CA ILE A 177 2.30 2.20 -18.08
C ILE A 177 1.38 3.31 -18.60
N ARG A 178 0.90 4.21 -17.75
CA ARG A 178 0.04 5.37 -18.07
C ARG A 178 -1.21 5.01 -18.90
N CYS A 179 -1.83 3.87 -18.63
CA CYS A 179 -3.02 3.42 -19.37
C CYS A 179 -4.32 4.19 -19.02
N ASN A 180 -4.28 5.07 -18.05
CA ASN A 180 -5.36 5.95 -17.59
C ASN A 180 -6.63 5.24 -17.08
N ARG A 181 -6.62 3.90 -16.93
CA ARG A 181 -7.79 3.14 -16.44
C ARG A 181 -8.21 3.56 -15.03
N CYS A 182 -7.26 3.82 -14.14
CA CYS A 182 -7.54 4.28 -12.79
C CYS A 182 -8.21 5.67 -12.76
N ILE A 183 -7.86 6.55 -13.70
CA ILE A 183 -8.46 7.86 -13.88
C ILE A 183 -9.91 7.71 -14.33
N LYS A 184 -10.13 6.97 -15.44
CA LYS A 184 -11.46 6.75 -16.03
C LYS A 184 -12.42 6.04 -15.07
N ALA A 185 -11.93 5.09 -14.28
CA ALA A 185 -12.75 4.31 -13.35
C ALA A 185 -13.00 5.01 -12.00
N CYS A 186 -12.32 6.13 -11.71
CA CYS A 186 -12.48 6.81 -10.42
C CYS A 186 -13.86 7.43 -10.29
N PRO A 187 -14.75 6.95 -9.39
CA PRO A 187 -16.14 7.40 -9.31
C PRO A 187 -16.30 8.84 -8.83
N VAL A 188 -15.24 9.41 -8.26
CA VAL A 188 -15.23 10.81 -7.77
C VAL A 188 -14.21 11.67 -8.51
N GLN A 189 -13.65 11.17 -9.62
CA GLN A 189 -12.69 11.90 -10.45
C GLN A 189 -11.55 12.53 -9.64
N ALA A 190 -11.03 11.79 -8.66
CA ALA A 190 -9.98 12.27 -7.75
C ALA A 190 -8.56 12.09 -8.31
N ILE A 191 -8.39 11.44 -9.47
CA ILE A 191 -7.08 11.10 -10.04
C ILE A 191 -6.85 11.91 -11.30
N GLY A 192 -5.78 12.71 -11.32
CA GLY A 192 -5.34 13.48 -12.50
C GLY A 192 -4.38 12.71 -13.40
N ASP A 193 -4.19 13.18 -14.65
CA ASP A 193 -3.23 12.62 -15.62
C ASP A 193 -1.85 13.30 -15.50
N VAL A 194 -1.29 13.26 -14.32
CA VAL A 194 0.04 13.79 -14.02
C VAL A 194 0.81 12.77 -13.21
N ASP A 195 2.09 12.57 -13.46
CA ASP A 195 2.90 11.60 -12.73
C ASP A 195 3.21 12.06 -11.31
N TYR A 196 3.31 11.09 -10.41
CA TYR A 196 3.80 11.34 -9.06
C TYR A 196 5.26 11.86 -9.12
N PRO A 197 5.62 12.86 -8.30
CA PRO A 197 4.90 13.45 -7.18
C PRO A 197 3.99 14.63 -7.52
N ASN A 198 4.06 15.16 -8.76
CA ASN A 198 3.28 16.33 -9.20
C ASN A 198 1.79 16.01 -9.36
N ALA A 199 1.46 14.73 -9.57
CA ALA A 199 0.09 14.28 -9.49
C ALA A 199 -0.32 14.10 -8.05
N SER A 200 -1.23 14.89 -7.62
CA SER A 200 -1.97 14.58 -6.42
C SER A 200 -3.29 13.91 -6.79
N ILE A 201 -3.56 12.77 -6.19
CA ILE A 201 -4.95 12.42 -5.94
C ILE A 201 -5.56 13.57 -5.15
N ASP A 202 -6.73 14.05 -5.55
CA ASP A 202 -7.58 14.84 -4.65
C ASP A 202 -7.96 13.95 -3.45
N LYS A 203 -7.10 14.03 -2.43
CA LYS A 203 -7.23 13.18 -1.23
C LYS A 203 -8.53 13.45 -0.49
N VAL A 204 -9.02 14.69 -0.54
CA VAL A 204 -10.26 15.09 0.12
C VAL A 204 -11.46 14.40 -0.55
N ARG A 205 -11.57 14.46 -1.89
CA ARG A 205 -12.61 13.73 -2.62
C ARG A 205 -12.53 12.22 -2.39
N CYS A 206 -11.34 11.65 -2.43
CA CYS A 206 -11.11 10.24 -2.18
C CYS A 206 -11.52 9.84 -0.75
N SER A 207 -11.17 10.63 0.27
CA SER A 207 -11.53 10.38 1.67
C SER A 207 -13.04 10.50 1.89
N LYS A 208 -13.70 11.54 1.35
CA LYS A 208 -15.17 11.68 1.40
C LYS A 208 -15.87 10.46 0.80
N ARG A 209 -15.39 9.94 -0.33
CA ARG A 209 -15.92 8.68 -0.90
C ARG A 209 -15.75 7.50 0.06
N SER A 210 -14.61 7.39 0.73
CA SER A 210 -14.35 6.33 1.71
C SER A 210 -15.27 6.46 2.93
N ILE A 211 -15.55 7.69 3.39
CA ILE A 211 -16.50 7.96 4.49
C ILE A 211 -17.92 7.51 4.09
N ASP A 212 -18.36 7.84 2.89
CA ASP A 212 -19.70 7.40 2.42
C ASP A 212 -19.79 5.88 2.33
N LEU A 213 -18.76 5.22 1.83
CA LEU A 213 -18.70 3.76 1.80
C LEU A 213 -18.63 3.13 3.21
N LYS A 214 -18.02 3.81 4.18
CA LYS A 214 -17.94 3.37 5.58
C LYS A 214 -19.33 3.28 6.22
N LYS A 215 -20.23 4.21 5.91
CA LYS A 215 -21.65 4.17 6.37
C LYS A 215 -22.36 2.89 5.96
N HIS A 216 -21.92 2.26 4.88
CA HIS A 216 -22.47 1.03 4.33
C HIS A 216 -21.52 -0.17 4.47
N HIS A 217 -20.56 -0.13 5.39
CA HIS A 217 -19.59 -1.20 5.65
C HIS A 217 -18.79 -1.67 4.42
N ARG A 218 -18.54 -0.78 3.43
CA ARG A 218 -17.87 -1.10 2.16
C ARG A 218 -16.57 -0.31 1.91
N SER A 219 -16.05 0.38 2.90
CA SER A 219 -14.77 1.10 2.80
C SER A 219 -13.59 0.13 3.05
N PRO A 220 -12.47 0.28 2.31
CA PRO A 220 -12.16 1.31 1.31
C PRO A 220 -12.73 1.04 -0.09
N CYS A 221 -12.63 2.06 -0.99
CA CYS A 221 -13.20 1.99 -2.34
C CYS A 221 -12.56 0.90 -3.23
N GLY A 222 -11.24 0.84 -3.34
CA GLY A 222 -10.51 -0.20 -4.08
C GLY A 222 -10.56 -0.13 -5.61
N ILE A 223 -11.37 0.72 -6.24
CA ILE A 223 -11.59 0.70 -7.71
C ILE A 223 -10.31 0.97 -8.49
N CYS A 224 -9.53 1.98 -8.14
CA CYS A 224 -8.32 2.36 -8.87
C CYS A 224 -7.22 1.28 -8.82
N ILE A 225 -7.16 0.47 -7.76
CA ILE A 225 -6.23 -0.66 -7.66
C ILE A 225 -6.76 -1.90 -8.38
N LYS A 226 -8.08 -2.12 -8.36
CA LYS A 226 -8.75 -3.21 -9.09
C LYS A 226 -8.50 -3.14 -10.59
N VAL A 227 -8.68 -1.97 -11.20
CA VAL A 227 -8.60 -1.79 -12.66
C VAL A 227 -7.16 -1.58 -13.18
N CYS A 228 -6.15 -1.58 -12.31
CA CYS A 228 -4.76 -1.42 -12.75
C CYS A 228 -4.23 -2.70 -13.40
N PRO A 229 -3.75 -2.66 -14.66
CA PRO A 229 -3.24 -3.85 -15.36
C PRO A 229 -1.88 -4.34 -14.86
N VAL A 230 -1.13 -3.51 -14.14
CA VAL A 230 0.21 -3.85 -13.65
C VAL A 230 0.14 -4.91 -12.56
N GLY A 231 1.03 -5.90 -12.63
CA GLY A 231 1.21 -6.99 -11.66
C GLY A 231 1.12 -8.38 -12.30
N GLU A 232 2.06 -9.25 -11.95
CA GLU A 232 2.11 -10.63 -12.41
C GLU A 232 0.94 -11.48 -11.88
N ASP A 233 0.34 -11.10 -10.74
CA ASP A 233 -0.86 -11.71 -10.17
C ASP A 233 -2.05 -11.73 -11.15
N ARG A 234 -2.09 -10.82 -12.11
CA ARG A 234 -3.05 -10.85 -13.22
C ARG A 234 -2.97 -12.15 -14.04
N LYS A 235 -1.77 -12.69 -14.22
CA LYS A 235 -1.56 -13.97 -14.90
C LYS A 235 -2.05 -15.13 -14.05
N LEU A 236 -1.73 -15.10 -12.75
CA LEU A 236 -2.13 -16.12 -11.79
C LEU A 236 -3.65 -16.32 -11.77
N PHE A 237 -4.41 -15.22 -11.81
CA PHE A 237 -5.87 -15.24 -11.75
C PHE A 237 -6.56 -15.19 -13.14
N ALA A 238 -5.82 -15.36 -14.25
CA ALA A 238 -6.34 -15.25 -15.63
C ALA A 238 -7.08 -13.94 -15.89
N ARG A 239 -6.59 -12.82 -15.35
CA ARG A 239 -7.20 -11.47 -15.43
C ARG A 239 -6.38 -10.51 -16.28
N LYS A 240 -5.88 -10.97 -17.43
CA LYS A 240 -5.12 -10.12 -18.37
C LYS A 240 -6.03 -9.22 -19.21
N ASP A 241 -7.24 -9.69 -19.55
CA ASP A 241 -8.20 -8.87 -20.27
C ASP A 241 -8.81 -7.81 -19.32
N MET A 242 -8.41 -6.58 -19.55
CA MET A 242 -8.89 -5.44 -18.77
C MET A 242 -10.30 -4.98 -19.18
N GLY A 243 -10.77 -5.38 -20.35
CA GLY A 243 -12.15 -5.13 -20.82
C GLY A 243 -13.21 -5.75 -19.90
N LEU A 244 -12.84 -6.80 -19.16
CA LEU A 244 -13.70 -7.43 -18.16
C LEU A 244 -14.29 -6.42 -17.15
N TYR A 245 -13.58 -5.33 -16.87
CA TYR A 245 -14.02 -4.32 -15.89
C TYR A 245 -14.87 -3.18 -16.52
N ASP A 246 -15.04 -3.18 -17.83
CA ASP A 246 -15.72 -2.10 -18.54
C ASP A 246 -17.26 -2.29 -18.56
N GLY A 247 -17.75 -3.52 -18.29
CA GLY A 247 -19.18 -3.81 -18.19
C GLY A 247 -19.53 -5.30 -18.10
N PRO A 248 -20.80 -5.63 -17.86
CA PRO A 248 -21.26 -7.01 -17.68
C PRO A 248 -21.21 -7.86 -18.97
N ASP A 249 -21.13 -7.24 -20.15
CA ASP A 249 -21.22 -7.93 -21.46
C ASP A 249 -20.03 -8.90 -21.69
N LYS A 250 -18.92 -8.70 -21.00
CA LYS A 250 -17.72 -9.52 -21.16
C LYS A 250 -17.77 -10.83 -20.39
N ASP A 251 -18.36 -10.83 -19.20
CA ASP A 251 -18.61 -11.99 -18.36
C ASP A 251 -19.83 -11.72 -17.46
N PRO A 252 -21.05 -11.97 -17.98
CA PRO A 252 -22.27 -11.65 -17.23
C PRO A 252 -22.40 -12.40 -15.90
N GLN A 253 -21.92 -13.66 -15.86
CA GLN A 253 -22.00 -14.48 -14.66
C GLN A 253 -21.09 -13.96 -13.57
N LEU A 254 -19.83 -13.64 -13.90
CA LEU A 254 -18.86 -13.08 -12.94
C LEU A 254 -19.31 -11.72 -12.46
N PHE A 255 -19.82 -10.88 -13.36
CA PHE A 255 -20.32 -9.54 -13.01
C PHE A 255 -21.53 -9.62 -12.07
N ALA A 256 -22.46 -10.53 -12.33
CA ALA A 256 -23.61 -10.78 -11.46
C ALA A 256 -23.18 -11.26 -10.05
N ALA A 257 -22.14 -12.11 -9.96
CA ALA A 257 -21.58 -12.54 -8.69
C ALA A 257 -20.96 -11.35 -7.91
N TRP A 258 -20.24 -10.47 -8.59
CA TRP A 258 -19.69 -9.26 -7.95
C TRP A 258 -20.80 -8.33 -7.46
N GLU A 259 -21.84 -8.12 -8.25
CA GLU A 259 -22.99 -7.29 -7.87
C GLU A 259 -23.77 -7.89 -6.69
N HIS A 260 -23.91 -9.21 -6.63
CA HIS A 260 -24.52 -9.90 -5.49
C HIS A 260 -23.78 -9.55 -4.20
N VAL A 261 -22.45 -9.68 -4.18
CA VAL A 261 -21.65 -9.36 -2.99
C VAL A 261 -21.69 -7.86 -2.64
N ARG A 262 -21.72 -6.97 -3.63
CA ARG A 262 -21.80 -5.52 -3.42
C ARG A 262 -23.12 -5.05 -2.81
N LYS A 263 -24.20 -5.79 -3.02
CA LYS A 263 -25.51 -5.47 -2.44
C LYS A 263 -25.59 -5.76 -0.95
N TYR A 264 -24.80 -6.68 -0.45
CA TYR A 264 -24.76 -6.98 0.97
C TYR A 264 -24.15 -5.83 1.76
N GLY A 265 -24.77 -5.52 2.94
CA GLY A 265 -24.35 -4.39 3.77
C GLY A 265 -24.65 -3.01 3.16
N SER A 266 -25.58 -2.93 2.20
CA SER A 266 -25.96 -1.67 1.52
C SER A 266 -27.19 -1.01 2.12
N THR A 267 -27.85 -1.67 3.05
CA THR A 267 -29.06 -1.18 3.76
C THR A 267 -28.72 -0.60 5.10
#